data_71feb02100a3c258bf90bc479b285579
#
_entry.id   71feb02100a3c258bf90bc479b285579
#
_cell.length_a   1.000
_cell.length_b   1.000
_cell.length_c   1.000
_cell.angle_alpha   90.00
_cell.angle_beta   90.00
_cell.angle_gamma   90.00
#
_symmetry.space_group_name_H-M   'P 1'
#
loop_
_entity.id
_entity.type
_entity.pdbx_description
1 polymer ?
#
loop_
_entity_poly.entity_id
_entity_poly.type
_entity_poly.pdbx_seq_one_letter_code
_entity_poly.pdbx_strand_id
1 'polypeptide(L)'
;MGALPDAQAQQALVLAAQQRLNAAPQRDAIAVDSRGPATALHALLATRRSRRSFGPDAIDAPTLTAMLWAAAGIVADADATRTTSPSAGALYPLQYFYVNLRDCGAADASCPAPLAAGVYRLTAAPAGRLHYGPIDADLSRSCAAFSSPQLLDRAQGVLVITADFSASAAKYGPRALSYVPLEAGHAAQNTLLAAAASGCHAVEIGGFIERELGRLLGL
;
A
#
# COMPACT_ATOMS: atom_id res chain seq x y z
N MET A 1 -27.12 2.13 -5.56
CA MET A 1 -25.97 1.18 -5.47
C MET A 1 -26.55 -0.20 -5.76
N GLY A 2 -26.12 -0.87 -6.85
CA GLY A 2 -26.54 -2.23 -7.15
C GLY A 2 -25.97 -3.21 -6.12
N ALA A 3 -26.72 -4.27 -5.80
CA ALA A 3 -26.23 -5.32 -4.91
C ALA A 3 -24.94 -5.95 -5.49
N LEU A 4 -23.97 -6.27 -4.64
CA LEU A 4 -22.79 -7.02 -5.06
C LEU A 4 -23.22 -8.39 -5.57
N PRO A 5 -22.59 -8.92 -6.64
CA PRO A 5 -22.87 -10.25 -7.13
C PRO A 5 -22.63 -11.30 -6.03
N ASP A 6 -23.41 -12.37 -6.05
CA ASP A 6 -23.22 -13.49 -5.13
C ASP A 6 -21.86 -14.19 -5.33
N ALA A 7 -21.50 -15.09 -4.41
CA ALA A 7 -20.20 -15.76 -4.45
C ALA A 7 -19.96 -16.55 -5.74
N GLN A 8 -21.01 -17.17 -6.31
CA GLN A 8 -20.91 -17.93 -7.56
C GLN A 8 -20.65 -17.00 -8.76
N ALA A 9 -21.36 -15.88 -8.83
CA ALA A 9 -21.13 -14.86 -9.85
C ALA A 9 -19.75 -14.21 -9.74
N GLN A 10 -19.27 -13.96 -8.52
CA GLN A 10 -17.90 -13.46 -8.29
C GLN A 10 -16.85 -14.46 -8.77
N GLN A 11 -17.03 -15.75 -8.48
CA GLN A 11 -16.12 -16.80 -8.94
C GLN A 11 -16.11 -16.93 -10.46
N ALA A 12 -17.27 -16.81 -11.12
CA ALA A 12 -17.37 -16.81 -12.57
C ALA A 12 -16.61 -15.62 -13.20
N LEU A 13 -16.68 -14.43 -12.61
CA LEU A 13 -15.92 -13.26 -13.07
C LEU A 13 -14.41 -13.47 -12.96
N VAL A 14 -13.94 -14.06 -11.87
CA VAL A 14 -12.51 -14.39 -11.70
C VAL A 14 -12.05 -15.40 -12.73
N LEU A 15 -12.83 -16.46 -12.97
CA LEU A 15 -12.52 -17.48 -13.97
C LEU A 15 -12.46 -16.87 -15.37
N ALA A 16 -13.43 -16.04 -15.74
CA ALA A 16 -13.46 -15.35 -17.03
C ALA A 16 -12.24 -14.40 -17.19
N ALA A 17 -11.81 -13.73 -16.13
CA ALA A 17 -10.61 -12.91 -16.16
C ALA A 17 -9.33 -13.75 -16.38
N GLN A 18 -9.21 -14.89 -15.70
CA GLN A 18 -8.09 -15.81 -15.87
C GLN A 18 -8.06 -16.42 -17.30
N GLN A 19 -9.21 -16.76 -17.86
CA GLN A 19 -9.32 -17.22 -19.24
C GLN A 19 -8.82 -16.16 -20.23
N ARG A 20 -9.17 -14.88 -20.01
CA ARG A 20 -8.64 -13.79 -20.85
C ARG A 20 -7.11 -13.65 -20.78
N LEU A 21 -6.53 -13.80 -19.57
CA LEU A 21 -5.07 -13.75 -19.41
C LEU A 21 -4.34 -14.91 -20.11
N ASN A 22 -5.00 -16.07 -20.23
CA ASN A 22 -4.46 -17.28 -20.85
C ASN A 22 -4.88 -17.44 -22.32
N ALA A 23 -5.65 -16.50 -22.88
CA ALA A 23 -6.07 -16.55 -24.26
C ALA A 23 -4.88 -16.51 -25.20
N ALA A 24 -4.94 -17.31 -26.29
CA ALA A 24 -3.94 -17.26 -27.34
C ALA A 24 -3.88 -15.86 -27.96
N PRO A 25 -2.69 -15.38 -28.36
CA PRO A 25 -2.55 -14.10 -29.03
C PRO A 25 -3.34 -14.06 -30.34
N GLN A 26 -3.80 -12.89 -30.74
CA GLN A 26 -4.47 -12.70 -32.04
C GLN A 26 -3.52 -13.08 -33.17
N ARG A 27 -4.09 -13.53 -34.30
CA ARG A 27 -3.33 -14.07 -35.46
C ARG A 27 -2.20 -13.16 -35.95
N ASP A 28 -2.38 -11.84 -35.84
CA ASP A 28 -1.42 -10.82 -36.32
C ASP A 28 -0.60 -10.21 -35.16
N ALA A 29 -0.64 -10.81 -33.96
CA ALA A 29 0.12 -10.31 -32.84
C ALA A 29 1.63 -10.54 -33.05
N ILE A 30 2.41 -9.48 -32.90
CA ILE A 30 3.86 -9.55 -32.91
C ILE A 30 4.31 -10.13 -31.56
N ALA A 31 4.94 -11.31 -31.59
CA ALA A 31 5.56 -11.88 -30.40
C ALA A 31 6.87 -11.15 -30.11
N VAL A 32 6.95 -10.47 -28.99
CA VAL A 32 8.18 -9.87 -28.49
C VAL A 32 8.63 -10.64 -27.27
N ASP A 33 9.89 -11.10 -27.27
CA ASP A 33 10.46 -11.74 -26.09
C ASP A 33 10.69 -10.68 -25.01
N SER A 34 9.86 -10.73 -23.96
CA SER A 34 9.98 -9.82 -22.79
C SER A 34 11.11 -10.22 -21.83
N ARG A 35 11.81 -11.33 -22.10
CA ARG A 35 12.95 -11.79 -21.32
C ARG A 35 14.18 -10.96 -21.65
N GLY A 36 14.12 -9.67 -21.35
CA GLY A 36 15.29 -8.80 -21.29
C GLY A 36 16.27 -9.25 -20.20
N PRO A 37 17.38 -8.53 -19.98
CA PRO A 37 18.31 -8.89 -18.92
C PRO A 37 17.55 -8.99 -17.60
N ALA A 38 17.68 -10.15 -16.93
CA ALA A 38 17.01 -10.43 -15.66
C ALA A 38 17.50 -9.41 -14.62
N THR A 39 16.65 -8.46 -14.27
CA THR A 39 16.93 -7.49 -13.21
C THR A 39 16.27 -7.94 -11.91
N ALA A 40 16.77 -7.43 -10.78
CA ALA A 40 16.12 -7.65 -9.48
C ALA A 40 14.63 -7.24 -9.51
N LEU A 41 14.30 -6.18 -10.25
CA LEU A 41 12.91 -5.74 -10.41
C LEU A 41 12.04 -6.79 -11.15
N HIS A 42 12.55 -7.43 -12.21
CA HIS A 42 11.83 -8.49 -12.90
C HIS A 42 11.51 -9.67 -11.95
N ALA A 43 12.47 -10.07 -11.14
CA ALA A 43 12.27 -11.14 -10.17
C ALA A 43 11.18 -10.77 -9.14
N LEU A 44 11.17 -9.55 -8.63
CA LEU A 44 10.15 -9.04 -7.70
C LEU A 44 8.77 -9.01 -8.34
N LEU A 45 8.65 -8.48 -9.55
CA LEU A 45 7.39 -8.44 -10.30
C LEU A 45 6.83 -9.85 -10.55
N ALA A 46 7.70 -10.82 -10.88
CA ALA A 46 7.32 -12.21 -11.12
C ALA A 46 6.90 -12.96 -9.84
N THR A 47 7.47 -12.61 -8.68
CA THR A 47 7.24 -13.32 -7.42
C THR A 47 6.16 -12.68 -6.54
N ARG A 48 5.94 -11.36 -6.66
CA ARG A 48 4.91 -10.66 -5.87
C ARG A 48 3.54 -11.35 -6.04
N ARG A 49 2.89 -11.62 -4.92
CA ARG A 49 1.52 -12.18 -4.84
C ARG A 49 0.74 -11.46 -3.73
N SER A 50 -0.58 -11.36 -3.90
CA SER A 50 -1.49 -10.96 -2.82
C SER A 50 -1.60 -12.08 -1.79
N ARG A 51 -0.88 -11.96 -0.69
CA ARG A 51 -0.82 -12.94 0.39
C ARG A 51 -1.73 -12.53 1.52
N ARG A 52 -2.68 -13.39 1.89
CA ARG A 52 -3.70 -13.13 2.93
C ARG A 52 -3.49 -13.97 4.19
N SER A 53 -2.42 -14.73 4.25
CA SER A 53 -1.96 -15.44 5.45
C SER A 53 -0.66 -14.83 5.93
N PHE A 54 -0.59 -14.47 7.20
CA PHE A 54 0.56 -13.83 7.81
C PHE A 54 1.22 -14.76 8.82
N GLY A 55 2.53 -14.66 8.94
CA GLY A 55 3.33 -15.45 9.88
C GLY A 55 3.08 -15.06 11.34
N PRO A 56 3.53 -15.88 12.28
CA PRO A 56 3.41 -15.57 13.71
C PRO A 56 4.38 -14.50 14.17
N ASP A 57 5.52 -14.36 13.49
CA ASP A 57 6.62 -13.51 13.92
C ASP A 57 6.32 -12.03 13.61
N ALA A 58 6.73 -11.16 14.52
CA ALA A 58 6.69 -9.72 14.31
C ALA A 58 7.74 -9.32 13.27
N ILE A 59 7.43 -8.36 12.44
CA ILE A 59 8.39 -7.75 11.51
C ILE A 59 9.31 -6.84 12.31
N ASP A 60 10.61 -6.89 12.02
CA ASP A 60 11.53 -5.94 12.63
C ASP A 60 11.31 -4.51 12.14
N ALA A 61 11.67 -3.53 12.94
CA ALA A 61 11.40 -2.14 12.65
C ALA A 61 12.12 -1.61 11.39
N PRO A 62 13.36 -1.99 11.07
CA PRO A 62 14.01 -1.62 9.81
C PRO A 62 13.26 -2.14 8.57
N THR A 63 12.88 -3.40 8.57
CA THR A 63 12.11 -4.02 7.48
C THR A 63 10.76 -3.32 7.29
N LEU A 64 10.02 -3.10 8.38
CA LEU A 64 8.77 -2.36 8.33
C LEU A 64 8.97 -0.94 7.78
N THR A 65 9.97 -0.21 8.28
CA THR A 65 10.26 1.16 7.84
C THR A 65 10.60 1.20 6.34
N ALA A 66 11.38 0.24 5.85
CA ALA A 66 11.71 0.14 4.43
C ALA A 66 10.45 -0.05 3.55
N MET A 67 9.52 -0.91 3.98
CA MET A 67 8.25 -1.12 3.28
C MET A 67 7.37 0.15 3.28
N LEU A 68 7.25 0.83 4.41
CA LEU A 68 6.45 2.05 4.53
C LEU A 68 7.10 3.22 3.77
N TRP A 69 8.43 3.31 3.79
CA TRP A 69 9.16 4.30 3.02
C TRP A 69 8.98 4.10 1.50
N ALA A 70 8.85 2.89 1.03
CA ALA A 70 8.60 2.63 -0.39
C ALA A 70 7.32 3.31 -0.91
N ALA A 71 6.30 3.49 -0.06
CA ALA A 71 5.08 4.24 -0.41
C ALA A 71 5.22 5.75 -0.15
N ALA A 72 5.69 6.13 1.04
CA ALA A 72 5.59 7.49 1.58
C ALA A 72 6.92 8.26 1.52
N GLY A 73 7.99 7.64 1.04
CA GLY A 73 9.34 8.19 1.09
C GLY A 73 9.53 9.45 0.26
N ILE A 74 10.41 10.31 0.75
CA ILE A 74 10.90 11.48 0.01
C ILE A 74 12.32 11.18 -0.47
N VAL A 75 12.54 11.45 -1.75
CA VAL A 75 13.84 11.43 -2.40
C VAL A 75 14.22 12.87 -2.70
N ALA A 76 15.30 13.34 -2.11
CA ALA A 76 15.89 14.64 -2.40
C ALA A 76 17.22 14.42 -3.13
N ASP A 77 17.35 14.99 -4.30
CA ASP A 77 18.61 15.11 -5.05
C ASP A 77 18.97 16.59 -5.23
N ALA A 78 20.04 16.86 -5.95
CA ALA A 78 20.55 18.22 -6.13
C ALA A 78 19.54 19.18 -6.78
N ASP A 79 18.62 18.63 -7.58
CA ASP A 79 17.74 19.43 -8.45
C ASP A 79 16.30 19.49 -7.96
N ALA A 80 15.83 18.49 -7.21
CA ALA A 80 14.43 18.41 -6.81
C ALA A 80 14.19 17.51 -5.58
N THR A 81 13.10 17.80 -4.88
CA THR A 81 12.52 16.90 -3.89
C THR A 81 11.27 16.26 -4.50
N ARG A 82 11.20 14.93 -4.48
CA ARG A 82 10.08 14.15 -4.99
C ARG A 82 9.74 13.00 -4.06
N THR A 83 8.56 12.43 -4.20
CA THR A 83 8.20 11.19 -3.52
C THR A 83 8.64 9.96 -4.31
N THR A 84 8.65 8.81 -3.66
CA THR A 84 8.94 7.49 -4.29
C THR A 84 7.91 7.12 -5.35
N SER A 85 6.72 7.73 -5.33
CA SER A 85 5.67 7.57 -6.33
C SER A 85 5.51 8.86 -7.14
N PRO A 86 5.21 8.78 -8.46
CA PRO A 86 4.94 9.96 -9.25
C PRO A 86 3.63 10.62 -8.82
N SER A 87 3.60 11.95 -8.82
CA SER A 87 2.40 12.74 -8.51
C SER A 87 2.02 13.65 -9.66
N ALA A 88 0.74 13.66 -10.04
CA ALA A 88 0.22 14.50 -11.09
C ALA A 88 0.44 15.98 -10.76
N GLY A 89 1.27 16.64 -11.56
CA GLY A 89 1.63 18.05 -11.40
C GLY A 89 2.41 18.38 -10.12
N ALA A 90 3.04 17.37 -9.51
CA ALA A 90 3.79 17.47 -8.26
C ALA A 90 2.96 18.06 -7.09
N LEU A 91 1.69 17.65 -6.99
CA LEU A 91 0.78 18.16 -5.96
C LEU A 91 0.79 17.34 -4.68
N TYR A 92 1.25 16.08 -4.73
CA TYR A 92 1.42 15.19 -3.58
C TYR A 92 0.21 15.14 -2.63
N PRO A 93 -0.99 14.77 -3.13
CA PRO A 93 -2.23 14.83 -2.35
C PRO A 93 -2.34 13.73 -1.29
N LEU A 94 -1.47 12.71 -1.34
CA LEU A 94 -1.57 11.54 -0.48
C LEU A 94 -1.08 11.82 0.94
N GLN A 95 -1.77 11.24 1.89
CA GLN A 95 -1.37 11.20 3.29
C GLN A 95 -1.31 9.73 3.72
N TYR A 96 -0.36 9.41 4.58
CA TYR A 96 -0.06 8.04 4.96
C TYR A 96 -0.23 7.86 6.45
N PHE A 97 -0.95 6.80 6.83
CA PHE A 97 -1.13 6.39 8.22
C PHE A 97 -0.75 4.93 8.35
N TYR A 98 -0.25 4.57 9.51
CA TYR A 98 0.06 3.19 9.82
C TYR A 98 -0.62 2.76 11.12
N VAL A 99 -1.48 1.77 11.02
CA VAL A 99 -2.12 1.10 12.16
C VAL A 99 -1.24 -0.08 12.51
N ASN A 100 -0.39 0.06 13.53
CA ASN A 100 0.47 -1.01 14.02
C ASN A 100 -0.31 -1.87 15.00
N LEU A 101 -0.61 -3.10 14.65
CA LEU A 101 -1.48 -3.99 15.43
C LEU A 101 -0.74 -4.72 16.55
N ARG A 102 0.58 -4.81 16.49
CA ARG A 102 1.45 -5.44 17.49
C ARG A 102 2.83 -4.81 17.47
N ASP A 103 3.51 -4.88 18.60
CA ASP A 103 4.83 -4.31 18.73
C ASP A 103 5.80 -4.87 17.68
N CYS A 104 6.57 -4.00 17.06
CA CYS A 104 7.66 -4.42 16.19
C CYS A 104 8.80 -5.02 17.01
N GLY A 105 9.55 -5.94 16.38
CA GLY A 105 10.74 -6.53 16.96
C GLY A 105 11.85 -5.50 17.26
N ALA A 106 13.01 -6.00 17.71
CA ALA A 106 14.10 -5.21 18.25
C ALA A 106 14.47 -3.98 17.42
N ALA A 107 14.77 -2.89 18.12
CA ALA A 107 15.32 -1.68 17.55
C ALA A 107 16.80 -1.87 17.17
N ASP A 108 17.21 -1.25 16.08
CA ASP A 108 18.62 -1.10 15.71
C ASP A 108 18.97 0.38 15.49
N ALA A 109 20.15 0.66 14.99
CA ALA A 109 20.61 2.03 14.74
C ALA A 109 19.73 2.80 13.73
N SER A 110 18.97 2.10 12.86
CA SER A 110 18.06 2.72 11.88
C SER A 110 16.69 3.04 12.48
N CYS A 111 16.30 2.34 13.56
CA CYS A 111 15.07 2.56 14.29
C CYS A 111 15.35 2.44 15.80
N PRO A 112 15.74 3.53 16.47
CA PRO A 112 16.26 3.51 17.84
C PRO A 112 15.23 3.15 18.91
N ALA A 113 13.95 3.07 18.58
CA ALA A 113 12.89 2.63 19.49
C ALA A 113 11.98 1.61 18.80
N PRO A 114 11.60 0.51 19.47
CA PRO A 114 10.58 -0.39 18.95
C PRO A 114 9.27 0.38 18.73
N LEU A 115 8.63 0.15 17.58
CA LEU A 115 7.34 0.75 17.30
C LEU A 115 6.26 -0.01 18.05
N ALA A 116 5.67 0.59 19.06
CA ALA A 116 4.58 0.02 19.83
C ALA A 116 3.30 -0.17 18.98
N ALA A 117 2.41 -1.04 19.42
CA ALA A 117 1.07 -1.11 18.85
C ALA A 117 0.35 0.25 19.01
N GLY A 118 -0.28 0.73 17.96
CA GLY A 118 -0.89 2.07 17.94
C GLY A 118 -1.20 2.56 16.54
N VAL A 119 -1.73 3.77 16.45
CA VAL A 119 -2.02 4.45 15.19
C VAL A 119 -1.05 5.60 15.00
N TYR A 120 -0.48 5.69 13.81
CA TYR A 120 0.57 6.66 13.51
C TYR A 120 0.28 7.39 12.20
N ARG A 121 0.50 8.70 12.19
CA ARG A 121 0.64 9.45 10.95
C ARG A 121 2.09 9.36 10.49
N LEU A 122 2.30 9.00 9.24
CA LEU A 122 3.65 8.92 8.65
C LEU A 122 4.01 10.26 8.01
N THR A 123 5.19 10.76 8.31
CA THR A 123 5.75 11.95 7.66
C THR A 123 7.15 11.60 7.17
N ALA A 124 7.35 11.73 5.86
CA ALA A 124 8.67 11.50 5.29
C ALA A 124 9.62 12.66 5.64
N ALA A 125 10.88 12.30 5.85
CA ALA A 125 11.96 13.22 6.08
C ALA A 125 13.10 12.96 5.09
N PRO A 126 13.99 13.94 4.83
CA PRO A 126 15.17 13.74 4.00
C PRO A 126 16.04 12.58 4.49
N ALA A 127 16.92 12.09 3.61
CA ALA A 127 17.84 10.97 3.88
C ALA A 127 17.15 9.64 4.18
N GLY A 128 16.00 9.38 3.53
CA GLY A 128 15.32 8.08 3.60
C GLY A 128 14.64 7.78 4.93
N ARG A 129 14.38 8.80 5.75
CA ARG A 129 13.74 8.61 7.06
C ARG A 129 12.23 8.78 7.02
N LEU A 130 11.54 8.07 7.92
CA LEU A 130 10.13 8.27 8.25
C LEU A 130 9.98 8.65 9.72
N HIS A 131 9.08 9.58 9.99
CA HIS A 131 8.62 9.91 11.32
C HIS A 131 7.25 9.30 11.56
N TYR A 132 7.08 8.70 12.73
CA TYR A 132 5.84 8.11 13.20
C TYR A 132 5.23 9.04 14.24
N GLY A 133 4.29 9.89 13.83
CA GLY A 133 3.55 10.76 14.74
C GLY A 133 2.39 9.98 15.37
N PRO A 134 2.41 9.67 16.67
CA PRO A 134 1.34 8.90 17.31
C PRO A 134 0.02 9.70 17.28
N ILE A 135 -1.08 8.96 17.09
CA ILE A 135 -2.45 9.46 17.13
C ILE A 135 -3.10 8.84 18.35
N ASP A 136 -3.77 9.63 19.16
CA ASP A 136 -4.59 9.14 20.28
C ASP A 136 -5.84 8.45 19.71
N ALA A 137 -5.78 7.13 19.61
CA ALA A 137 -6.80 6.31 19.00
C ALA A 137 -7.01 5.00 19.75
N ASP A 138 -8.25 4.56 19.80
CA ASP A 138 -8.61 3.25 20.35
C ASP A 138 -8.34 2.14 19.32
N LEU A 139 -7.19 1.48 19.43
CA LEU A 139 -6.76 0.42 18.52
C LEU A 139 -7.73 -0.78 18.50
N SER A 140 -8.51 -1.00 19.59
CA SER A 140 -9.50 -2.09 19.64
C SER A 140 -10.60 -1.95 18.58
N ARG A 141 -10.80 -0.74 18.07
CA ARG A 141 -11.75 -0.41 17.00
C ARG A 141 -11.24 -0.72 15.60
N SER A 142 -9.97 -1.07 15.44
CA SER A 142 -9.40 -1.35 14.11
C SER A 142 -10.17 -2.44 13.36
N CYS A 143 -10.59 -3.51 14.04
CA CYS A 143 -11.37 -4.58 13.42
C CYS A 143 -12.71 -4.10 12.84
N ALA A 144 -13.36 -3.12 13.46
CA ALA A 144 -14.63 -2.56 12.99
C ALA A 144 -14.48 -1.69 11.72
N ALA A 145 -13.26 -1.24 11.43
CA ALA A 145 -12.99 -0.40 10.27
C ALA A 145 -12.85 -1.19 8.95
N PHE A 146 -12.70 -2.52 9.01
CA PHE A 146 -12.47 -3.35 7.82
C PHE A 146 -13.55 -4.40 7.61
N SER A 147 -13.93 -4.60 6.33
CA SER A 147 -14.95 -5.58 5.94
C SER A 147 -14.50 -7.05 6.12
N SER A 148 -13.21 -7.27 6.31
CA SER A 148 -12.61 -8.59 6.52
C SER A 148 -11.67 -8.56 7.72
N PRO A 149 -12.21 -8.39 8.95
CA PRO A 149 -11.39 -8.21 10.15
C PRO A 149 -10.47 -9.40 10.44
N GLN A 150 -10.84 -10.61 10.02
CA GLN A 150 -10.00 -11.81 10.15
C GLN A 150 -8.63 -11.69 9.43
N LEU A 151 -8.47 -10.78 8.47
CA LEU A 151 -7.17 -10.50 7.87
C LEU A 151 -6.22 -9.77 8.83
N LEU A 152 -6.76 -9.17 9.90
CA LEU A 152 -5.97 -8.45 10.88
C LEU A 152 -5.37 -9.35 11.96
N ASP A 153 -5.91 -10.55 12.16
CA ASP A 153 -5.58 -11.42 13.30
C ASP A 153 -4.09 -11.70 13.46
N ARG A 154 -3.35 -11.79 12.34
CA ARG A 154 -1.91 -12.02 12.32
C ARG A 154 -1.12 -10.98 11.54
N ALA A 155 -1.76 -9.93 11.08
CA ALA A 155 -1.06 -8.86 10.40
C ALA A 155 -0.17 -8.08 11.38
N GLN A 156 0.99 -7.65 10.94
CA GLN A 156 1.81 -6.68 11.70
C GLN A 156 1.07 -5.36 11.80
N GLY A 157 0.43 -4.92 10.72
CA GLY A 157 -0.33 -3.70 10.70
C GLY A 157 -0.92 -3.41 9.32
N VAL A 158 -1.52 -2.23 9.19
CA VAL A 158 -2.18 -1.76 7.97
C VAL A 158 -1.64 -0.39 7.59
N LEU A 159 -1.07 -0.27 6.39
CA LEU A 159 -0.82 1.03 5.78
C LEU A 159 -2.12 1.56 5.21
N VAL A 160 -2.56 2.71 5.68
CA VAL A 160 -3.73 3.41 5.15
C VAL A 160 -3.28 4.63 4.35
N ILE A 161 -3.72 4.72 3.11
CA ILE A 161 -3.45 5.83 2.22
C ILE A 161 -4.73 6.64 2.10
N THR A 162 -4.69 7.89 2.51
CA THR A 162 -5.78 8.87 2.33
C THR A 162 -5.32 9.97 1.39
N ALA A 163 -6.24 10.83 0.95
CA ALA A 163 -5.89 11.91 0.04
C ALA A 163 -6.70 13.18 0.32
N ASP A 164 -6.03 14.33 0.20
CA ASP A 164 -6.69 15.63 0.07
C ASP A 164 -6.83 15.97 -1.43
N PHE A 165 -8.05 15.98 -1.90
CA PHE A 165 -8.36 16.26 -3.30
C PHE A 165 -8.32 17.76 -3.66
N SER A 166 -8.24 18.67 -2.69
CA SER A 166 -8.44 20.11 -2.88
C SER A 166 -7.52 20.70 -3.96
N ALA A 167 -6.21 20.50 -3.85
CA ALA A 167 -5.24 21.03 -4.79
C ALA A 167 -5.37 20.38 -6.18
N SER A 168 -5.59 19.05 -6.21
CA SER A 168 -5.77 18.32 -7.46
C SER A 168 -7.05 18.72 -8.18
N ALA A 169 -8.15 18.92 -7.46
CA ALA A 169 -9.41 19.38 -8.00
C ALA A 169 -9.31 20.84 -8.51
N ALA A 170 -8.61 21.71 -7.79
CA ALA A 170 -8.38 23.08 -8.23
C ALA A 170 -7.60 23.16 -9.54
N LYS A 171 -6.60 22.28 -9.73
CA LYS A 171 -5.76 22.26 -10.96
C LYS A 171 -6.37 21.51 -12.12
N TYR A 172 -7.02 20.38 -11.85
CA TYR A 172 -7.43 19.41 -12.87
C TYR A 172 -8.94 19.19 -12.97
N GLY A 173 -9.73 19.86 -12.12
CA GLY A 173 -11.17 19.68 -12.09
C GLY A 173 -11.55 18.22 -11.83
N PRO A 174 -12.56 17.67 -12.54
CA PRO A 174 -13.04 16.29 -12.35
C PRO A 174 -11.97 15.21 -12.60
N ARG A 175 -10.90 15.51 -13.34
CA ARG A 175 -9.81 14.54 -13.57
C ARG A 175 -9.04 14.19 -12.30
N ALA A 176 -9.13 14.99 -11.25
CA ALA A 176 -8.58 14.65 -9.93
C ALA A 176 -9.09 13.30 -9.42
N LEU A 177 -10.36 12.95 -9.72
CA LEU A 177 -10.95 11.65 -9.35
C LEU A 177 -10.27 10.44 -10.02
N SER A 178 -9.50 10.67 -11.08
CA SER A 178 -8.68 9.63 -11.71
C SER A 178 -7.23 9.70 -11.26
N TYR A 179 -6.64 10.90 -11.18
CA TYR A 179 -5.22 11.07 -10.93
C TYR A 179 -4.83 10.69 -9.50
N VAL A 180 -5.64 11.07 -8.51
CA VAL A 180 -5.34 10.78 -7.10
C VAL A 180 -5.38 9.26 -6.81
N PRO A 181 -6.40 8.49 -7.23
CA PRO A 181 -6.38 7.03 -7.09
C PRO A 181 -5.25 6.34 -7.84
N LEU A 182 -4.85 6.83 -9.03
CA LEU A 182 -3.68 6.30 -9.75
C LEU A 182 -2.40 6.47 -8.92
N GLU A 183 -2.19 7.64 -8.32
CA GLU A 183 -1.05 7.90 -7.44
C GLU A 183 -1.05 6.99 -6.22
N ALA A 184 -2.22 6.79 -5.58
CA ALA A 184 -2.37 5.87 -4.47
C ALA A 184 -2.02 4.42 -4.87
N GLY A 185 -2.43 3.98 -6.06
CA GLY A 185 -2.07 2.66 -6.61
C GLY A 185 -0.56 2.50 -6.83
N HIS A 186 0.14 3.54 -7.29
CA HIS A 186 1.60 3.53 -7.42
C HIS A 186 2.27 3.36 -6.04
N ALA A 187 1.82 4.11 -5.04
CA ALA A 187 2.36 4.02 -3.68
C ALA A 187 2.10 2.64 -3.05
N ALA A 188 0.89 2.10 -3.21
CA ALA A 188 0.53 0.78 -2.73
C ALA A 188 1.39 -0.30 -3.40
N GLN A 189 1.56 -0.27 -4.72
CA GLN A 189 2.41 -1.23 -5.45
C GLN A 189 3.87 -1.18 -4.99
N ASN A 190 4.41 0.00 -4.70
CA ASN A 190 5.76 0.15 -4.16
C ASN A 190 5.91 -0.60 -2.82
N THR A 191 4.93 -0.46 -1.92
CA THR A 191 4.90 -1.22 -0.65
C THR A 191 4.85 -2.73 -0.88
N LEU A 192 4.01 -3.20 -1.83
CA LEU A 192 3.90 -4.63 -2.14
C LEU A 192 5.20 -5.21 -2.71
N LEU A 193 5.93 -4.44 -3.52
CA LEU A 193 7.24 -4.83 -4.04
C LEU A 193 8.30 -4.85 -2.95
N ALA A 194 8.30 -3.85 -2.06
CA ALA A 194 9.21 -3.81 -0.92
C ALA A 194 8.95 -4.97 0.07
N ALA A 195 7.67 -5.30 0.32
CA ALA A 195 7.30 -6.48 1.10
C ALA A 195 7.82 -7.77 0.47
N ALA A 196 7.63 -7.94 -0.86
CA ALA A 196 8.14 -9.11 -1.58
C ALA A 196 9.67 -9.21 -1.52
N ALA A 197 10.37 -8.08 -1.63
CA ALA A 197 11.83 -8.00 -1.50
C ALA A 197 12.32 -8.42 -0.11
N SER A 198 11.54 -8.14 0.92
CA SER A 198 11.84 -8.46 2.31
C SER A 198 11.32 -9.85 2.74
N GLY A 199 10.74 -10.63 1.83
CA GLY A 199 10.13 -11.92 2.16
C GLY A 199 8.83 -11.81 2.98
N CYS A 200 8.27 -10.61 3.11
CA CYS A 200 7.05 -10.36 3.87
C CYS A 200 5.80 -10.58 3.02
N HIS A 201 4.72 -11.00 3.67
CA HIS A 201 3.42 -11.14 3.05
C HIS A 201 2.65 -9.82 3.14
N ALA A 202 2.04 -9.43 2.01
CA ALA A 202 1.20 -8.23 1.95
C ALA A 202 0.04 -8.42 0.96
N VAL A 203 -1.03 -7.67 1.19
CA VAL A 203 -2.23 -7.64 0.33
C VAL A 203 -2.89 -6.28 0.43
N GLU A 204 -3.44 -5.80 -0.67
CA GLU A 204 -4.32 -4.63 -0.69
C GLU A 204 -5.73 -5.00 -0.23
N ILE A 205 -6.34 -4.12 0.55
CA ILE A 205 -7.71 -4.24 1.06
C ILE A 205 -8.51 -3.05 0.55
N GLY A 206 -9.52 -3.32 -0.28
CA GLY A 206 -10.48 -2.31 -0.73
C GLY A 206 -11.78 -2.28 0.07
N GLY A 207 -11.98 -3.25 0.98
CA GLY A 207 -13.19 -3.34 1.79
C GLY A 207 -12.96 -2.73 3.17
N PHE A 208 -13.43 -1.49 3.38
CA PHE A 208 -13.38 -0.79 4.67
C PHE A 208 -14.62 0.08 4.86
N ILE A 209 -14.87 0.48 6.09
CA ILE A 209 -15.94 1.37 6.48
C ILE A 209 -15.34 2.75 6.73
N GLU A 210 -15.51 3.66 5.78
CA GLU A 210 -14.87 4.98 5.74
C GLU A 210 -15.03 5.77 7.04
N ARG A 211 -16.25 5.80 7.58
CA ARG A 211 -16.53 6.50 8.84
C ARG A 211 -15.75 5.94 10.03
N GLU A 212 -15.66 4.61 10.13
CA GLU A 212 -14.94 3.97 11.25
C GLU A 212 -13.43 4.12 11.08
N LEU A 213 -12.96 3.99 9.84
CA LEU A 213 -11.54 4.23 9.52
C LEU A 213 -11.15 5.70 9.78
N GLY A 214 -11.98 6.66 9.36
CA GLY A 214 -11.76 8.09 9.63
C GLY A 214 -11.64 8.36 11.12
N ARG A 215 -12.55 7.82 11.95
CA ARG A 215 -12.48 7.95 13.41
C ARG A 215 -11.19 7.35 14.00
N LEU A 216 -10.77 6.19 13.50
CA LEU A 216 -9.53 5.55 13.94
C LEU A 216 -8.30 6.41 13.62
N LEU A 217 -8.32 7.13 12.51
CA LEU A 217 -7.22 7.98 12.04
C LEU A 217 -7.29 9.43 12.59
N GLY A 218 -8.34 9.79 13.31
CA GLY A 218 -8.55 11.16 13.78
C GLY A 218 -8.92 12.16 12.66
N LEU A 219 -9.63 11.69 11.62
CA LEU A 219 -10.07 12.44 10.45
C LEU A 219 -11.58 12.72 10.48
#